data_c4cab225ee1d198ee79beb443e5e97fb
#
_entry.id   c4cab225ee1d198ee79beb443e5e97fb
#
_cell.length_a   1.000
_cell.length_b   1.000
_cell.length_c   1.000
_cell.angle_alpha   90.00
_cell.angle_beta   90.00
_cell.angle_gamma   90.00
#
_symmetry.space_group_name_H-M   'P 1'
#
loop_
_entity.id
_entity.type
_entity.pdbx_description
1 polymer ?
#
loop_
_entity_poly.entity_id
_entity_poly.type
_entity_poly.pdbx_seq_one_letter_code
_entity_poly.pdbx_strand_id
1 'polypeptide(L)'
;MENNKSYFFHSFAIVVLSALAMLAFKQFLPQKIFTETTGNTKNVVVDSMMLEAVEADSSATETDTLSNRKITFESYNGVKFPTETFEEYKGYQHLVPFFEKLLQLEKGQGGNVRIAYFGDSMTDGDMIVKDLRSTLQDRFGGEGVGFVNITSESAPSRSTLTHQFSANWKTLSYLNVKHPTRPFGINGHVFFTKHDTVNPIWVKYKANNVRHLTTLNNPTLFYGKSGNRSGSVTFIAGNDTIRKKLNPSSLVNTLQVSPGALKGFRANFVSCDTIPFYGFNFDD
;
A
#
# COMPACT_ATOMS: atom_id res chain seq x y z
N MET A 1 -45.89 8.54 36.25
CA MET A 1 -45.49 7.09 36.24
C MET A 1 -44.84 6.79 34.93
N GLU A 2 -43.52 6.90 34.87
CA GLU A 2 -42.73 6.58 33.70
C GLU A 2 -42.58 5.06 33.58
N ASN A 3 -43.05 4.50 32.49
CA ASN A 3 -42.94 3.12 32.15
C ASN A 3 -41.47 2.86 31.71
N ASN A 4 -40.65 2.48 32.65
CA ASN A 4 -39.32 1.92 32.40
C ASN A 4 -39.47 0.58 31.68
N LYS A 5 -39.60 0.61 30.34
CA LYS A 5 -39.59 -0.58 29.51
C LYS A 5 -38.18 -1.16 29.60
N SER A 6 -38.04 -2.28 30.31
CA SER A 6 -36.78 -3.02 30.43
C SER A 6 -36.36 -3.56 29.05
N TYR A 7 -35.42 -2.89 28.39
CA TYR A 7 -34.82 -3.33 27.12
C TYR A 7 -34.12 -4.67 27.22
N PHE A 8 -33.85 -5.12 28.44
CA PHE A 8 -33.23 -6.43 28.71
C PHE A 8 -34.04 -7.58 28.13
N PHE A 9 -35.37 -7.62 28.38
CA PHE A 9 -36.23 -8.68 27.86
C PHE A 9 -36.31 -8.70 26.34
N HIS A 10 -36.25 -7.55 25.70
CA HIS A 10 -36.25 -7.46 24.23
C HIS A 10 -34.94 -7.99 23.65
N SER A 11 -33.79 -7.61 24.23
CA SER A 11 -32.48 -8.10 23.81
C SER A 11 -32.34 -9.60 24.05
N PHE A 12 -32.81 -10.09 25.18
CA PHE A 12 -32.82 -11.52 25.50
C PHE A 12 -33.71 -12.32 24.53
N ALA A 13 -34.89 -11.81 24.22
CA ALA A 13 -35.79 -12.45 23.26
C ALA A 13 -35.18 -12.54 21.88
N ILE A 14 -34.48 -11.48 21.40
CA ILE A 14 -33.78 -11.49 20.10
C ILE A 14 -32.68 -12.56 20.07
N VAL A 15 -31.88 -12.69 21.12
CA VAL A 15 -30.82 -13.70 21.20
C VAL A 15 -31.40 -15.10 21.19
N VAL A 16 -32.44 -15.37 21.96
CA VAL A 16 -33.11 -16.66 21.99
C VAL A 16 -33.75 -17.00 20.63
N LEU A 17 -34.41 -16.04 20.00
CA LEU A 17 -35.02 -16.23 18.67
C LEU A 17 -33.96 -16.50 17.59
N SER A 18 -32.83 -15.83 17.65
CA SER A 18 -31.70 -16.07 16.74
C SER A 18 -31.11 -17.46 16.92
N ALA A 19 -30.97 -17.93 18.18
CA ALA A 19 -30.48 -19.27 18.47
C ALA A 19 -31.47 -20.34 17.99
N LEU A 20 -32.78 -20.15 18.19
CA LEU A 20 -33.81 -21.05 17.68
C LEU A 20 -33.85 -21.08 16.16
N ALA A 21 -33.75 -19.91 15.51
CA ALA A 21 -33.67 -19.84 14.05
C ALA A 21 -32.43 -20.56 13.51
N MET A 22 -31.27 -20.39 14.14
CA MET A 22 -30.05 -21.12 13.77
C MET A 22 -30.23 -22.64 13.90
N LEU A 23 -30.85 -23.12 14.96
CA LEU A 23 -31.12 -24.54 15.15
C LEU A 23 -32.11 -25.08 14.13
N ALA A 24 -33.17 -24.32 13.80
CA ALA A 24 -34.18 -24.73 12.84
C ALA A 24 -33.61 -24.77 11.39
N PHE A 25 -32.74 -23.84 11.06
CA PHE A 25 -32.14 -23.73 9.71
C PHE A 25 -30.77 -24.38 9.59
N LYS A 26 -30.27 -25.07 10.64
CA LYS A 26 -28.95 -25.72 10.63
C LYS A 26 -28.73 -26.64 9.43
N GLN A 27 -29.76 -27.28 8.92
CA GLN A 27 -29.67 -28.16 7.75
C GLN A 27 -29.48 -27.42 6.42
N PHE A 28 -29.83 -26.14 6.37
CA PHE A 28 -29.70 -25.28 5.17
C PHE A 28 -28.47 -24.41 5.23
N LEU A 29 -27.79 -24.32 6.36
CA LEU A 29 -26.57 -23.57 6.51
C LEU A 29 -25.39 -24.35 5.91
N PRO A 30 -24.51 -23.70 5.13
CA PRO A 30 -23.32 -24.37 4.62
C PRO A 30 -22.48 -24.87 5.77
N GLN A 31 -22.07 -26.14 5.73
CA GLN A 31 -21.28 -26.78 6.78
C GLN A 31 -19.89 -26.17 6.97
N LYS A 32 -19.43 -25.38 6.02
CA LYS A 32 -18.17 -24.63 6.11
C LYS A 32 -18.43 -23.18 5.68
N ILE A 33 -18.20 -22.24 6.58
CA ILE A 33 -18.24 -20.80 6.32
C ILE A 33 -17.03 -20.37 5.48
N PHE A 34 -15.94 -21.13 5.55
CA PHE A 34 -14.74 -20.95 4.73
C PHE A 34 -14.49 -22.26 3.97
N THR A 35 -14.62 -22.22 2.67
CA THR A 35 -14.17 -23.30 1.81
C THR A 35 -12.65 -23.21 1.70
N GLU A 36 -11.95 -24.12 2.37
CA GLU A 36 -10.58 -24.45 1.96
C GLU A 36 -10.68 -25.15 0.59
N THR A 37 -10.77 -24.38 -0.45
CA THR A 37 -10.60 -24.88 -1.80
C THR A 37 -9.10 -25.06 -2.04
N THR A 38 -8.59 -26.23 -1.70
CA THR A 38 -7.44 -26.83 -2.37
C THR A 38 -7.83 -27.25 -3.81
N GLY A 39 -8.42 -26.35 -4.53
CA GLY A 39 -8.75 -26.52 -5.95
C GLY A 39 -7.92 -25.54 -6.73
N ASN A 40 -7.10 -26.04 -7.66
CA ASN A 40 -6.45 -25.28 -8.70
C ASN A 40 -7.35 -24.12 -9.16
N THR A 41 -7.13 -22.93 -8.63
CA THR A 41 -7.77 -21.72 -9.12
C THR A 41 -7.12 -21.37 -10.45
N LYS A 42 -7.64 -21.95 -11.53
CA LYS A 42 -7.34 -21.59 -12.93
C LYS A 42 -7.73 -20.15 -13.30
N ASN A 43 -7.92 -19.27 -12.33
CA ASN A 43 -8.35 -17.88 -12.54
C ASN A 43 -7.30 -16.83 -12.17
N VAL A 44 -6.06 -17.24 -11.92
CA VAL A 44 -4.95 -16.30 -11.98
C VAL A 44 -4.59 -16.19 -13.47
N VAL A 45 -5.12 -15.18 -14.13
CA VAL A 45 -4.54 -14.71 -15.39
C VAL A 45 -3.18 -14.13 -15.01
N VAL A 46 -2.17 -14.96 -15.10
CA VAL A 46 -0.77 -14.51 -14.97
C VAL A 46 -0.55 -13.62 -16.18
N ASP A 47 -0.37 -12.33 -15.96
CA ASP A 47 -0.05 -11.38 -17.01
C ASP A 47 1.23 -11.88 -17.72
N SER A 48 1.22 -11.88 -19.05
CA SER A 48 2.38 -12.28 -19.86
C SER A 48 3.66 -11.53 -19.48
N MET A 49 3.54 -10.29 -18.99
CA MET A 49 4.64 -9.51 -18.44
C MET A 49 5.21 -10.10 -17.13
N MET A 50 4.37 -10.73 -16.32
CA MET A 50 4.80 -11.38 -15.08
C MET A 50 5.49 -12.71 -15.39
N LEU A 51 5.03 -13.42 -16.44
CA LEU A 51 5.70 -14.61 -16.96
C LEU A 51 7.08 -14.27 -17.56
N GLU A 52 7.15 -13.20 -18.34
CA GLU A 52 8.40 -12.74 -18.96
C GLU A 52 9.42 -12.25 -17.89
N ALA A 53 8.95 -11.63 -16.80
CA ALA A 53 9.82 -11.29 -15.68
C ALA A 53 10.32 -12.51 -14.92
N VAL A 54 9.49 -13.55 -14.75
CA VAL A 54 9.88 -14.82 -14.11
C VAL A 54 10.80 -15.64 -15.04
N GLU A 55 10.55 -15.63 -16.35
CA GLU A 55 11.41 -16.31 -17.33
C GLU A 55 12.75 -15.59 -17.50
N ALA A 56 12.80 -14.26 -17.44
CA ALA A 56 14.04 -13.50 -17.44
C ALA A 56 14.92 -13.77 -16.20
N ASP A 57 14.29 -14.00 -15.04
CA ASP A 57 14.97 -14.35 -13.79
C ASP A 57 15.44 -15.82 -13.79
N SER A 58 14.75 -16.70 -14.52
CA SER A 58 15.13 -18.12 -14.65
C SER A 58 16.23 -18.37 -15.68
N SER A 59 16.55 -17.41 -16.55
CA SER A 59 17.66 -17.50 -17.51
C SER A 59 19.00 -17.01 -16.96
N ALA A 60 19.01 -16.36 -15.79
CA ALA A 60 20.23 -16.12 -15.04
C ALA A 60 20.63 -17.42 -14.34
N THR A 61 21.43 -18.23 -15.02
CA THR A 61 22.08 -19.41 -14.48
C THR A 61 23.12 -18.98 -13.44
N GLU A 62 22.69 -18.46 -12.32
CA GLU A 62 23.49 -18.49 -11.11
C GLU A 62 23.23 -19.83 -10.43
N THR A 63 24.21 -20.67 -10.55
CA THR A 63 24.37 -21.94 -9.86
C THR A 63 23.92 -21.79 -8.42
N ASP A 64 22.87 -22.51 -8.08
CA ASP A 64 22.18 -22.59 -6.80
C ASP A 64 23.15 -22.99 -5.66
N THR A 65 23.99 -22.05 -5.22
CA THR A 65 24.83 -22.18 -4.03
C THR A 65 24.09 -21.81 -2.74
N LEU A 66 22.83 -21.39 -2.84
CA LEU A 66 22.00 -21.01 -1.68
C LEU A 66 21.30 -22.22 -1.04
N SER A 67 21.10 -23.31 -1.78
CA SER A 67 20.38 -24.50 -1.26
C SER A 67 21.15 -25.27 -0.18
N ASN A 68 22.45 -25.00 0.00
CA ASN A 68 23.31 -25.67 1.00
C ASN A 68 23.80 -24.75 2.13
N ARG A 69 23.36 -23.50 2.21
CA ARG A 69 23.66 -22.68 3.38
C ARG A 69 22.80 -23.13 4.56
N LYS A 70 23.40 -23.95 5.42
CA LYS A 70 22.85 -24.22 6.75
C LYS A 70 22.80 -22.89 7.51
N ILE A 71 21.60 -22.31 7.64
CA ILE A 71 21.41 -21.10 8.44
C ILE A 71 21.53 -21.51 9.89
N THR A 72 22.65 -21.21 10.52
CA THR A 72 22.83 -21.37 11.97
C THR A 72 22.30 -20.10 12.61
N PHE A 73 21.17 -20.17 13.25
CA PHE A 73 20.65 -19.09 14.08
C PHE A 73 21.44 -19.06 15.38
N GLU A 74 22.44 -18.19 15.44
CA GLU A 74 23.09 -17.89 16.72
C GLU A 74 22.15 -16.93 17.51
N SER A 75 21.96 -17.24 18.79
CA SER A 75 21.20 -16.38 19.70
C SER A 75 21.92 -15.03 19.83
N TYR A 76 21.33 -13.98 19.25
CA TYR A 76 21.89 -12.64 19.31
C TYR A 76 21.19 -11.86 20.44
N ASN A 77 21.95 -11.37 21.42
CA ASN A 77 21.50 -10.47 22.48
C ASN A 77 20.22 -10.88 23.25
N GLY A 78 20.12 -12.16 23.63
CA GLY A 78 19.00 -12.62 24.46
C GLY A 78 17.70 -12.88 23.72
N VAL A 79 17.66 -12.75 22.41
CA VAL A 79 16.53 -13.17 21.59
C VAL A 79 16.53 -14.71 21.52
N LYS A 80 15.58 -15.34 22.19
CA LYS A 80 15.32 -16.78 22.01
C LYS A 80 14.55 -16.96 20.72
N PHE A 81 15.21 -17.53 19.72
CA PHE A 81 14.49 -17.99 18.53
C PHE A 81 13.57 -19.17 18.93
N PRO A 82 12.34 -19.24 18.35
CA PRO A 82 11.49 -20.39 18.59
C PRO A 82 12.23 -21.67 18.21
N THR A 83 12.06 -22.71 19.02
CA THR A 83 12.65 -24.05 18.78
C THR A 83 12.02 -24.77 17.59
N GLU A 84 11.05 -24.16 16.91
CA GLU A 84 10.46 -24.68 15.70
C GLU A 84 11.51 -24.62 14.59
N THR A 85 11.82 -25.79 14.07
CA THR A 85 12.71 -25.93 12.93
C THR A 85 12.03 -25.30 11.72
N PHE A 86 12.57 -24.17 11.24
CA PHE A 86 12.14 -23.53 9.97
C PHE A 86 12.40 -24.44 8.75
N GLU A 87 12.87 -25.65 8.93
CA GLU A 87 13.18 -26.62 7.89
C GLU A 87 11.95 -27.02 7.06
N GLU A 88 10.73 -26.88 7.61
CA GLU A 88 9.49 -27.14 6.89
C GLU A 88 8.93 -25.92 6.10
N TYR A 89 9.44 -24.73 6.35
CA TYR A 89 9.02 -23.51 5.63
C TYR A 89 9.74 -23.42 4.29
N LYS A 90 9.08 -23.95 3.25
CA LYS A 90 9.51 -23.73 1.86
C LYS A 90 9.40 -22.24 1.55
N GLY A 91 10.50 -21.53 1.40
CA GLY A 91 10.50 -20.11 1.05
C GLY A 91 11.29 -19.21 2.01
N TYR A 92 11.83 -19.74 3.12
CA TYR A 92 12.68 -18.95 4.02
C TYR A 92 13.91 -18.37 3.29
N GLN A 93 14.40 -19.03 2.24
CA GLN A 93 15.50 -18.54 1.42
C GLN A 93 15.21 -17.16 0.79
N HIS A 94 13.94 -16.85 0.53
CA HIS A 94 13.55 -15.53 0.01
C HIS A 94 13.64 -14.43 1.06
N LEU A 95 13.63 -14.77 2.34
CA LEU A 95 13.78 -13.81 3.45
C LEU A 95 15.25 -13.52 3.77
N VAL A 96 16.18 -14.41 3.41
CA VAL A 96 17.61 -14.23 3.69
C VAL A 96 18.14 -12.92 3.11
N PRO A 97 17.94 -12.58 1.82
CA PRO A 97 18.41 -11.31 1.27
C PRO A 97 17.78 -10.08 1.94
N PHE A 98 16.55 -10.21 2.42
CA PHE A 98 15.89 -9.15 3.18
C PHE A 98 16.58 -8.92 4.53
N PHE A 99 16.83 -9.97 5.28
CA PHE A 99 17.53 -9.87 6.57
C PHE A 99 18.99 -9.44 6.41
N GLU A 100 19.68 -9.87 5.35
CA GLU A 100 21.02 -9.38 5.04
C GLU A 100 21.05 -7.87 4.81
N LYS A 101 20.08 -7.31 4.07
CA LYS A 101 19.95 -5.88 3.88
C LYS A 101 19.66 -5.13 5.19
N LEU A 102 18.80 -5.67 6.04
CA LEU A 102 18.54 -5.08 7.37
C LEU A 102 19.80 -5.08 8.23
N LEU A 103 20.58 -6.16 8.20
CA LEU A 103 21.86 -6.25 8.92
C LEU A 103 22.89 -5.24 8.38
N GLN A 104 22.92 -5.00 7.08
CA GLN A 104 23.77 -3.96 6.47
C GLN A 104 23.40 -2.56 6.96
N LEU A 105 22.09 -2.25 7.05
CA LEU A 105 21.61 -0.99 7.63
C LEU A 105 22.03 -0.85 9.11
N GLU A 106 21.84 -1.91 9.91
CA GLU A 106 22.21 -1.92 11.33
C GLU A 106 23.72 -1.70 11.53
N LYS A 107 24.55 -2.17 10.60
CA LYS A 107 26.01 -1.95 10.58
C LYS A 107 26.42 -0.59 10.00
N GLY A 108 25.49 0.26 9.62
CA GLY A 108 25.79 1.57 9.02
C GLY A 108 26.43 1.50 7.63
N GLN A 109 26.27 0.38 6.92
CA GLN A 109 26.83 0.22 5.57
C GLN A 109 26.05 0.96 4.48
N GLY A 110 24.98 1.67 4.87
CA GLY A 110 24.11 2.41 3.96
C GLY A 110 23.11 1.53 3.20
N GLY A 111 22.37 2.15 2.32
CA GLY A 111 21.34 1.49 1.50
C GLY A 111 19.92 1.79 1.98
N ASN A 112 18.95 1.27 1.23
CA ASN A 112 17.52 1.40 1.51
C ASN A 112 16.84 0.05 1.48
N VAL A 113 15.95 -0.21 2.45
CA VAL A 113 15.06 -1.37 2.42
C VAL A 113 13.63 -0.87 2.30
N ARG A 114 12.95 -1.23 1.22
CA ARG A 114 11.56 -0.92 0.99
C ARG A 114 10.71 -2.15 1.18
N ILE A 115 9.65 -2.03 1.98
CA ILE A 115 8.73 -3.13 2.29
C ILE A 115 7.37 -2.78 1.69
N ALA A 116 6.86 -3.61 0.79
CA ALA A 116 5.49 -3.54 0.34
C ALA A 116 4.62 -4.42 1.25
N TYR A 117 3.73 -3.79 2.01
CA TYR A 117 2.81 -4.48 2.89
C TYR A 117 1.41 -4.52 2.26
N PHE A 118 0.93 -5.72 1.97
CA PHE A 118 -0.39 -5.93 1.36
C PHE A 118 -1.40 -6.37 2.41
N GLY A 119 -2.59 -5.82 2.36
CA GLY A 119 -3.67 -6.12 3.28
C GLY A 119 -4.98 -5.46 2.87
N ASP A 120 -5.92 -5.41 3.78
CA ASP A 120 -7.25 -4.83 3.61
C ASP A 120 -7.30 -3.30 3.89
N SER A 121 -8.48 -2.78 4.19
CA SER A 121 -8.71 -1.36 4.50
C SER A 121 -7.94 -0.86 5.72
N MET A 122 -7.58 -1.73 6.67
CA MET A 122 -6.77 -1.35 7.82
C MET A 122 -5.32 -1.05 7.42
N THR A 123 -4.83 -1.72 6.39
CA THR A 123 -3.52 -1.45 5.79
C THR A 123 -3.57 -0.13 5.01
N ASP A 124 -4.61 0.11 4.19
CA ASP A 124 -4.76 1.36 3.43
C ASP A 124 -4.90 2.56 4.38
N GLY A 125 -5.60 2.41 5.50
CA GLY A 125 -5.74 3.42 6.55
C GLY A 125 -4.48 3.69 7.39
N ASP A 126 -3.38 2.97 7.13
CA ASP A 126 -2.14 3.04 7.91
C ASP A 126 -2.31 2.69 9.40
N MET A 127 -3.37 1.94 9.74
CA MET A 127 -3.70 1.64 11.13
C MET A 127 -2.75 0.59 11.74
N ILE A 128 -2.38 -0.42 10.97
CA ILE A 128 -1.44 -1.47 11.38
C ILE A 128 -0.01 -1.10 10.97
N VAL A 129 0.15 -0.62 9.74
CA VAL A 129 1.46 -0.43 9.10
C VAL A 129 2.28 0.68 9.78
N LYS A 130 1.62 1.69 10.37
CA LYS A 130 2.33 2.80 11.06
C LYS A 130 3.21 2.30 12.22
N ASP A 131 2.72 1.36 13.02
CA ASP A 131 3.44 0.86 14.19
C ASP A 131 4.61 -0.04 13.76
N LEU A 132 4.37 -0.92 12.77
CA LEU A 132 5.43 -1.73 12.17
C LEU A 132 6.52 -0.84 11.56
N ARG A 133 6.13 0.17 10.77
CA ARG A 133 7.06 1.12 10.16
C ARG A 133 7.85 1.87 11.21
N SER A 134 7.20 2.43 12.23
CA SER A 134 7.88 3.16 13.30
C SER A 134 8.88 2.29 14.04
N THR A 135 8.54 1.03 14.34
CA THR A 135 9.44 0.08 14.99
C THR A 135 10.68 -0.22 14.15
N LEU A 136 10.49 -0.41 12.83
CA LEU A 136 11.62 -0.62 11.91
C LEU A 136 12.48 0.64 11.77
N GLN A 137 11.87 1.82 11.67
CA GLN A 137 12.58 3.10 11.59
C GLN A 137 13.34 3.42 12.88
N ASP A 138 12.83 3.01 14.05
CA ASP A 138 13.55 3.13 15.33
C ASP A 138 14.85 2.34 15.34
N ARG A 139 14.83 1.16 14.76
CA ARG A 139 15.95 0.23 14.80
C ARG A 139 16.95 0.47 13.67
N PHE A 140 16.45 0.71 12.46
CA PHE A 140 17.27 0.74 11.25
C PHE A 140 17.44 2.14 10.66
N GLY A 141 16.77 3.14 11.24
CA GLY A 141 16.74 4.49 10.72
C GLY A 141 15.71 4.68 9.60
N GLY A 142 15.76 5.85 8.95
CA GLY A 142 14.84 6.27 7.92
C GLY A 142 13.66 7.06 8.46
N GLU A 143 13.06 7.83 7.58
CA GLU A 143 11.89 8.67 7.85
C GLU A 143 10.89 8.54 6.69
N GLY A 144 9.69 9.05 6.91
CA GLY A 144 8.67 9.11 5.89
C GLY A 144 7.61 8.03 6.02
N VAL A 145 6.62 8.12 5.15
CA VAL A 145 5.42 7.28 5.16
C VAL A 145 5.36 6.33 3.96
N GLY A 146 6.36 6.42 3.08
CA GLY A 146 6.41 5.63 1.86
C GLY A 146 5.40 6.09 0.81
N PHE A 147 4.83 5.14 0.07
CA PHE A 147 3.93 5.41 -1.03
C PHE A 147 2.50 5.69 -0.55
N VAL A 148 1.89 6.77 -1.05
CA VAL A 148 0.52 7.20 -0.73
C VAL A 148 -0.28 7.41 -2.01
N ASN A 149 -1.51 6.89 -2.03
CA ASN A 149 -2.43 7.01 -3.15
C ASN A 149 -2.79 8.47 -3.47
N ILE A 150 -3.24 8.71 -4.71
CA ILE A 150 -3.84 10.00 -5.09
C ILE A 150 -5.15 10.24 -4.33
N THR A 151 -6.03 9.25 -4.29
CA THR A 151 -7.25 9.26 -3.47
C THR A 151 -7.34 7.98 -2.65
N SER A 152 -7.97 8.03 -1.48
CA SER A 152 -8.20 6.86 -0.64
C SER A 152 -9.45 7.08 0.20
N GLU A 153 -10.31 6.08 0.29
CA GLU A 153 -11.51 6.11 1.14
C GLU A 153 -11.14 6.14 2.63
N SER A 154 -10.00 5.56 2.97
CA SER A 154 -9.47 5.54 4.34
C SER A 154 -8.66 6.80 4.71
N ALA A 155 -8.53 7.78 3.81
CA ALA A 155 -7.79 9.02 4.07
C ALA A 155 -8.18 9.73 5.38
N PRO A 156 -9.47 9.80 5.77
CA PRO A 156 -9.88 10.43 7.05
C PRO A 156 -9.40 9.67 8.29
N SER A 157 -9.19 8.35 8.19
CA SER A 157 -8.76 7.50 9.30
C SER A 157 -7.25 7.53 9.52
N ARG A 158 -6.48 8.06 8.55
CA ARG A 158 -5.02 8.09 8.60
C ARG A 158 -4.52 9.13 9.60
N SER A 159 -3.87 8.68 10.68
CA SER A 159 -3.36 9.55 11.73
C SER A 159 -1.98 10.16 11.42
N THR A 160 -1.19 9.52 10.56
CA THR A 160 0.19 9.88 10.26
C THR A 160 0.29 11.07 9.30
N LEU A 161 -0.63 11.15 8.36
CA LEU A 161 -0.62 12.08 7.25
C LEU A 161 -2.03 12.65 7.02
N THR A 162 -2.17 13.95 6.94
CA THR A 162 -3.39 14.57 6.42
C THR A 162 -3.41 14.43 4.91
N HIS A 163 -4.43 13.74 4.39
CA HIS A 163 -4.62 13.48 2.98
C HIS A 163 -5.99 13.99 2.54
N GLN A 164 -6.00 14.97 1.63
CA GLN A 164 -7.21 15.59 1.09
C GLN A 164 -7.11 15.66 -0.43
N PHE A 165 -8.25 15.57 -1.09
CA PHE A 165 -8.30 15.58 -2.56
C PHE A 165 -9.65 16.11 -3.06
N SER A 166 -9.68 16.56 -4.30
CA SER A 166 -10.92 16.99 -4.97
C SER A 166 -11.78 15.80 -5.37
N ALA A 167 -13.10 16.00 -5.49
CA ALA A 167 -14.06 14.94 -5.83
C ALA A 167 -14.00 14.49 -7.30
N ASN A 168 -13.34 15.25 -8.17
CA ASN A 168 -13.32 15.03 -9.62
C ASN A 168 -12.16 14.14 -10.09
N TRP A 169 -11.78 13.14 -9.28
CA TRP A 169 -10.92 12.04 -9.67
C TRP A 169 -11.74 10.84 -10.16
N LYS A 170 -11.23 10.15 -11.17
CA LYS A 170 -11.71 8.82 -11.57
C LYS A 170 -10.73 7.77 -11.08
N THR A 171 -11.18 6.94 -10.17
CA THR A 171 -10.39 5.82 -9.63
C THR A 171 -10.80 4.52 -10.31
N LEU A 172 -9.82 3.79 -10.80
CA LEU A 172 -9.98 2.40 -11.24
C LEU A 172 -9.12 1.52 -10.33
N SER A 173 -9.68 0.42 -9.86
CA SER A 173 -8.98 -0.54 -9.01
C SER A 173 -9.23 -1.96 -9.47
N TYR A 174 -8.39 -2.89 -9.06
CA TYR A 174 -8.56 -4.32 -9.31
C TYR A 174 -9.88 -4.87 -8.74
N LEU A 175 -10.50 -4.19 -7.76
CA LEU A 175 -11.79 -4.58 -7.19
C LEU A 175 -12.95 -4.31 -8.15
N ASN A 176 -12.90 -3.21 -8.91
CA ASN A 176 -14.01 -2.76 -9.76
C ASN A 176 -13.76 -2.94 -11.26
N VAL A 177 -12.55 -3.32 -11.68
CA VAL A 177 -12.18 -3.54 -13.08
C VAL A 177 -11.53 -4.89 -13.26
N LYS A 178 -12.27 -5.85 -13.87
CA LYS A 178 -11.77 -7.21 -14.11
C LYS A 178 -10.75 -7.30 -15.25
N HIS A 179 -10.88 -6.44 -16.25
CA HIS A 179 -10.01 -6.41 -17.44
C HIS A 179 -9.47 -4.98 -17.62
N PRO A 180 -8.37 -4.62 -16.94
CA PRO A 180 -7.82 -3.30 -17.04
C PRO A 180 -7.21 -3.05 -18.43
N THR A 181 -7.56 -1.93 -19.02
CA THR A 181 -6.95 -1.47 -20.29
C THR A 181 -5.60 -0.78 -20.08
N ARG A 182 -5.24 -0.55 -18.83
CA ARG A 182 -3.99 0.07 -18.40
C ARG A 182 -3.51 -0.58 -17.12
N PRO A 183 -2.20 -0.70 -16.90
CA PRO A 183 -1.65 -1.29 -15.68
C PRO A 183 -2.08 -0.48 -14.45
N PHE A 184 -2.35 -1.19 -13.36
CA PHE A 184 -2.51 -0.59 -12.05
C PHE A 184 -1.15 -0.24 -11.44
N GLY A 185 -1.13 0.69 -10.49
CA GLY A 185 0.03 0.92 -9.62
C GLY A 185 0.26 -0.23 -8.64
N ILE A 186 1.34 -0.16 -7.88
CA ILE A 186 1.70 -1.16 -6.86
C ILE A 186 0.60 -1.40 -5.82
N ASN A 187 -0.25 -0.42 -5.61
CA ASN A 187 -1.40 -0.43 -4.70
C ASN A 187 -2.69 -0.98 -5.34
N GLY A 188 -2.63 -1.52 -6.55
CA GLY A 188 -3.80 -2.03 -7.27
C GLY A 188 -4.77 -0.95 -7.76
N HIS A 189 -4.34 0.31 -7.83
CA HIS A 189 -5.13 1.44 -8.28
C HIS A 189 -4.47 2.22 -9.40
N VAL A 190 -5.30 2.90 -10.20
CA VAL A 190 -4.87 3.95 -11.13
C VAL A 190 -5.90 5.08 -11.11
N PHE A 191 -5.41 6.31 -11.15
CA PHE A 191 -6.20 7.51 -11.00
C PHE A 191 -6.11 8.36 -12.27
N PHE A 192 -7.25 8.90 -12.70
CA PHE A 192 -7.34 9.82 -13.83
C PHE A 192 -8.05 11.10 -13.40
N THR A 193 -7.66 12.20 -13.99
CA THR A 193 -8.41 13.44 -13.87
C THR A 193 -9.70 13.34 -14.69
N LYS A 194 -10.84 13.72 -14.09
CA LYS A 194 -12.05 14.00 -14.86
C LYS A 194 -11.93 15.40 -15.40
N HIS A 195 -12.19 15.57 -16.70
CA HIS A 195 -12.21 16.91 -17.27
C HIS A 195 -13.29 17.75 -16.56
N ASP A 196 -12.88 18.82 -15.90
CA ASP A 196 -13.74 19.77 -15.25
C ASP A 196 -13.17 21.16 -15.49
N THR A 197 -13.94 22.01 -16.18
CA THR A 197 -13.52 23.37 -16.50
C THR A 197 -13.76 24.35 -15.35
N VAL A 198 -14.57 23.96 -14.38
CA VAL A 198 -15.00 24.83 -13.28
C VAL A 198 -14.20 24.56 -12.01
N ASN A 199 -14.00 23.28 -11.69
CA ASN A 199 -13.37 22.90 -10.43
C ASN A 199 -11.94 22.40 -10.63
N PRO A 200 -10.96 22.96 -9.92
CA PRO A 200 -9.59 22.49 -9.99
C PRO A 200 -9.46 21.07 -9.46
N ILE A 201 -8.65 20.26 -10.15
CA ILE A 201 -8.33 18.91 -9.74
C ILE A 201 -7.05 18.97 -8.90
N TRP A 202 -7.13 18.49 -7.69
CA TRP A 202 -6.02 18.63 -6.76
C TRP A 202 -5.93 17.49 -5.74
N VAL A 203 -4.74 17.36 -5.15
CA VAL A 203 -4.48 16.55 -3.97
C VAL A 203 -3.59 17.34 -3.01
N LYS A 204 -3.76 17.14 -1.71
CA LYS A 204 -3.00 17.81 -0.65
C LYS A 204 -2.54 16.79 0.36
N TYR A 205 -1.27 16.88 0.72
CA TYR A 205 -0.64 16.08 1.75
C TYR A 205 0.03 17.01 2.78
N LYS A 206 -0.04 16.60 4.06
CA LYS A 206 0.63 17.30 5.14
C LYS A 206 1.05 16.29 6.21
N ALA A 207 2.31 16.31 6.64
CA ALA A 207 2.79 15.53 7.75
C ALA A 207 2.10 15.96 9.05
N ASN A 208 1.63 15.00 9.86
CA ASN A 208 0.91 15.27 11.11
C ASN A 208 1.82 15.38 12.32
N ASN A 209 3.12 15.52 12.11
CA ASN A 209 4.12 15.68 13.15
C ASN A 209 4.12 14.53 14.17
N VAL A 210 4.03 13.31 13.65
CA VAL A 210 4.17 12.08 14.44
C VAL A 210 5.59 11.54 14.33
N ARG A 211 5.92 10.52 15.15
CA ARG A 211 7.23 9.88 15.16
C ARG A 211 7.65 9.45 13.75
N HIS A 212 8.88 9.77 13.33
CA HIS A 212 9.46 9.54 12.01
C HIS A 212 8.69 10.15 10.82
N LEU A 213 7.76 11.09 11.09
CA LEU A 213 7.03 11.81 10.07
C LEU A 213 6.72 13.24 10.52
N THR A 214 7.73 14.07 10.59
CA THR A 214 7.61 15.52 10.86
C THR A 214 7.52 16.32 9.57
N THR A 215 8.06 15.76 8.49
CA THR A 215 8.09 16.33 7.14
C THR A 215 7.80 15.23 6.10
N LEU A 216 7.47 15.65 4.89
CA LEU A 216 7.36 14.81 3.71
C LEU A 216 8.69 14.89 2.96
N ASN A 217 9.48 13.81 3.05
CA ASN A 217 10.82 13.78 2.47
C ASN A 217 10.74 13.49 0.97
N ASN A 218 11.51 14.21 0.19
CA ASN A 218 11.70 14.04 -1.26
C ASN A 218 10.41 13.69 -2.04
N PRO A 219 9.29 14.42 -1.85
CA PRO A 219 8.01 14.03 -2.39
C PRO A 219 8.07 13.89 -3.91
N THR A 220 7.74 12.68 -4.39
CA THR A 220 7.87 12.29 -5.79
C THR A 220 6.55 11.73 -6.30
N LEU A 221 6.01 12.33 -7.37
CA LEU A 221 4.81 11.87 -8.07
C LEU A 221 5.16 10.74 -9.03
N PHE A 222 4.38 9.66 -9.00
CA PHE A 222 4.44 8.54 -9.94
C PHE A 222 3.26 8.59 -10.91
N TYR A 223 3.53 8.51 -12.22
CA TYR A 223 2.51 8.54 -13.26
C TYR A 223 2.94 7.70 -14.47
N GLY A 224 1.98 7.30 -15.29
CA GLY A 224 2.21 6.35 -16.36
C GLY A 224 2.28 6.97 -17.74
N LYS A 225 2.39 6.11 -18.75
CA LYS A 225 2.47 6.46 -20.17
C LYS A 225 1.16 7.02 -20.69
N SER A 226 1.24 8.10 -21.46
CA SER A 226 0.10 8.71 -22.18
C SER A 226 0.56 9.40 -23.45
N GLY A 227 -0.34 9.58 -24.40
CA GLY A 227 -0.14 10.45 -25.57
C GLY A 227 -0.27 11.93 -25.26
N ASN A 228 -0.84 12.29 -24.10
CA ASN A 228 -1.02 13.67 -23.69
C ASN A 228 0.32 14.33 -23.31
N ARG A 229 0.68 15.39 -24.02
CA ARG A 229 1.92 16.16 -23.80
C ARG A 229 1.68 17.55 -23.21
N SER A 230 0.41 17.92 -22.95
CA SER A 230 0.03 19.22 -22.41
C SER A 230 -0.09 19.24 -20.89
N GLY A 231 -0.12 18.07 -20.25
CA GLY A 231 -0.28 17.91 -18.81
C GLY A 231 0.79 18.63 -18.00
N SER A 232 0.36 19.31 -16.96
CA SER A 232 1.25 19.95 -15.98
C SER A 232 0.69 19.86 -14.57
N VAL A 233 1.57 19.90 -13.58
CA VAL A 233 1.21 19.94 -12.16
C VAL A 233 1.81 21.18 -11.54
N THR A 234 0.98 21.91 -10.80
CA THR A 234 1.41 23.08 -10.01
C THR A 234 1.45 22.67 -8.54
N PHE A 235 2.63 22.70 -7.96
CA PHE A 235 2.85 22.41 -6.55
C PHE A 235 2.88 23.71 -5.75
N ILE A 236 2.11 23.74 -4.66
CA ILE A 236 2.01 24.88 -3.73
C ILE A 236 2.46 24.39 -2.35
N ALA A 237 3.56 24.91 -1.85
CA ALA A 237 4.14 24.58 -0.56
C ALA A 237 4.45 25.86 0.22
N GLY A 238 3.64 26.18 1.24
CA GLY A 238 3.69 27.47 1.91
C GLY A 238 3.40 28.63 0.93
N ASN A 239 4.36 29.52 0.75
CA ASN A 239 4.30 30.65 -0.17
C ASN A 239 4.86 30.33 -1.57
N ASP A 240 5.52 29.17 -1.71
CA ASP A 240 6.17 28.79 -2.95
C ASP A 240 5.18 28.09 -3.89
N THR A 241 5.26 28.45 -5.16
CA THR A 241 4.47 27.84 -6.23
C THR A 241 5.39 27.45 -7.37
N ILE A 242 5.43 26.15 -7.68
CA ILE A 242 6.26 25.60 -8.74
C ILE A 242 5.38 24.85 -9.72
N ARG A 243 5.42 25.24 -11.00
CA ARG A 243 4.74 24.53 -12.09
C ARG A 243 5.74 23.65 -12.82
N LYS A 244 5.40 22.36 -12.97
CA LYS A 244 6.19 21.38 -13.71
C LYS A 244 5.36 20.71 -14.79
N LYS A 245 5.94 20.59 -16.00
CA LYS A 245 5.33 19.88 -17.12
C LYS A 245 5.54 18.37 -16.95
N LEU A 246 4.52 17.58 -17.27
CA LEU A 246 4.61 16.12 -17.30
C LEU A 246 5.19 15.64 -18.64
N ASN A 247 5.99 14.58 -18.58
CA ASN A 247 6.48 13.86 -19.76
C ASN A 247 6.13 12.38 -19.65
N PRO A 248 4.91 11.97 -20.00
CA PRO A 248 4.42 10.59 -19.86
C PRO A 248 4.90 9.69 -21.01
N SER A 249 6.23 9.55 -21.18
CA SER A 249 6.86 8.78 -22.27
C SER A 249 7.04 7.31 -21.92
N SER A 250 7.31 6.99 -20.67
CA SER A 250 7.60 5.65 -20.17
C SER A 250 6.39 5.04 -19.45
N LEU A 251 6.37 3.71 -19.25
CA LEU A 251 5.33 3.02 -18.49
C LEU A 251 5.21 3.58 -17.07
N VAL A 252 6.34 3.86 -16.44
CA VAL A 252 6.43 4.55 -15.16
C VAL A 252 7.33 5.77 -15.33
N ASN A 253 6.82 6.92 -14.94
CA ASN A 253 7.53 8.19 -14.91
C ASN A 253 7.46 8.75 -13.51
N THR A 254 8.48 9.51 -13.12
CA THR A 254 8.54 10.18 -11.82
C THR A 254 8.68 11.68 -12.01
N LEU A 255 8.12 12.44 -11.09
CA LEU A 255 8.29 13.88 -11.02
C LEU A 255 8.50 14.31 -9.57
N GLN A 256 9.72 14.71 -9.24
CA GLN A 256 10.03 15.22 -7.90
C GLN A 256 9.36 16.59 -7.70
N VAL A 257 8.66 16.75 -6.59
CA VAL A 257 7.97 18.00 -6.20
C VAL A 257 9.00 19.07 -5.85
N SER A 258 9.88 18.74 -4.89
CA SER A 258 10.95 19.59 -4.39
C SER A 258 12.13 18.71 -3.97
N PRO A 259 13.37 19.14 -4.16
CA PRO A 259 14.53 18.49 -3.56
C PRO A 259 14.58 18.85 -2.07
N GLY A 260 14.09 17.97 -1.23
CA GLY A 260 14.11 18.13 0.22
C GLY A 260 12.76 17.97 0.88
N ALA A 261 12.75 18.20 2.18
CA ALA A 261 11.61 17.96 3.04
C ALA A 261 10.60 19.12 3.03
N LEU A 262 9.33 18.79 2.97
CA LEU A 262 8.20 19.74 3.04
C LEU A 262 7.31 19.40 4.23
N LYS A 263 6.77 20.38 4.92
CA LYS A 263 5.73 20.14 5.95
C LYS A 263 4.42 19.67 5.33
N GLY A 264 4.17 20.09 4.09
CA GLY A 264 3.01 19.71 3.30
C GLY A 264 2.97 20.50 2.01
N PHE A 265 2.19 20.02 1.05
CA PHE A 265 1.96 20.69 -0.23
C PHE A 265 0.60 20.35 -0.81
N ARG A 266 0.16 21.16 -1.74
CA ARG A 266 -0.98 20.91 -2.61
C ARG A 266 -0.47 20.80 -4.06
N ALA A 267 -0.92 19.78 -4.77
CA ALA A 267 -0.66 19.58 -6.18
C ALA A 267 -1.96 19.83 -6.97
N ASN A 268 -1.95 20.79 -7.88
CA ASN A 268 -3.05 21.07 -8.80
C ASN A 268 -2.68 20.53 -10.19
N PHE A 269 -3.59 19.73 -10.76
CA PHE A 269 -3.40 19.06 -12.05
C PHE A 269 -4.13 19.83 -13.15
N VAL A 270 -3.41 20.19 -14.22
CA VAL A 270 -3.92 21.01 -15.32
C VAL A 270 -3.69 20.28 -16.64
N SER A 271 -4.75 20.13 -17.44
CA SER A 271 -4.70 19.46 -18.75
C SER A 271 -4.10 18.06 -18.70
N CYS A 272 -4.42 17.30 -17.65
CA CYS A 272 -3.87 15.98 -17.39
C CYS A 272 -4.75 14.83 -17.87
N ASP A 273 -5.75 15.08 -18.71
CA ASP A 273 -6.64 14.07 -19.23
C ASP A 273 -5.84 12.92 -19.88
N THR A 274 -6.29 11.70 -19.66
CA THR A 274 -5.67 10.45 -20.12
C THR A 274 -4.31 10.09 -19.53
N ILE A 275 -3.71 10.91 -18.67
CA ILE A 275 -2.48 10.57 -17.97
C ILE A 275 -2.86 9.71 -16.73
N PRO A 276 -2.37 8.47 -16.63
CA PRO A 276 -2.60 7.66 -15.43
C PRO A 276 -1.69 8.12 -14.30
N PHE A 277 -2.24 8.34 -13.12
CA PHE A 277 -1.50 8.65 -11.89
C PHE A 277 -1.58 7.47 -10.95
N TYR A 278 -0.50 7.24 -10.19
CA TYR A 278 -0.42 6.12 -9.24
C TYR A 278 -0.39 6.59 -7.79
N GLY A 279 0.36 7.61 -7.47
CA GLY A 279 0.50 8.14 -6.12
C GLY A 279 1.75 8.99 -5.94
N PHE A 280 2.02 9.33 -4.69
CA PHE A 280 3.24 10.01 -4.26
C PHE A 280 4.06 9.13 -3.33
N ASN A 281 5.36 9.20 -3.45
CA ASN A 281 6.29 8.60 -2.52
C ASN A 281 6.93 9.67 -1.64
N PHE A 282 7.10 9.37 -0.34
CA PHE A 282 7.65 10.27 0.68
C PHE A 282 8.75 9.56 1.47
N ASP A 283 9.78 9.08 0.78
CA ASP A 283 10.93 8.40 1.37
C ASP A 283 12.18 9.29 1.34
N ASP A 284 13.13 8.96 2.20
CA ASP A 284 14.50 9.43 2.09
C ASP A 284 15.25 8.77 0.93
#